data_f5bdf2502db2c1480e6a54d267d211c2
#
_entry.id   f5bdf2502db2c1480e6a54d267d211c2
#
_cell.length_a   1.000
_cell.length_b   1.000
_cell.length_c   1.000
_cell.angle_alpha   90.00
_cell.angle_beta   90.00
_cell.angle_gamma   90.00
#
_symmetry.space_group_name_H-M   'P 1'
#
loop_
_entity.id
_entity.type
_entity.pdbx_description
1 polymer ?
#
loop_
_entity_poly.entity_id
_entity_poly.type
_entity_poly.pdbx_seq_one_letter_code
_entity_poly.pdbx_strand_id
1 'polypeptide(L)' 'MKMSAMFLGHHKFIRVSLRSRGDVDVNLFARKYFDGGGHKNAAGGKSYVSMDETIAHYIRSVEEFACEGGLDTPPLR' A
#
# COMPACT_ATOMS: atom_id res chain seq x y z
N MET A 1 -4.48 -6.96 10.90
CA MET A 1 -3.62 -6.16 10.01
C MET A 1 -3.60 -4.72 10.47
N LYS A 2 -2.44 -4.13 10.55
CA LYS A 2 -2.27 -2.77 11.06
C LYS A 2 -2.07 -1.74 9.94
N MET A 3 -2.51 -2.07 8.75
CA MET A 3 -2.40 -1.22 7.59
C MET A 3 -3.72 -1.18 6.85
N SER A 4 -4.08 -0.03 6.33
CA SER A 4 -5.28 0.12 5.51
C SER A 4 -4.98 0.99 4.30
N ALA A 5 -5.83 0.88 3.29
CA ALA A 5 -5.70 1.65 2.07
C ALA A 5 -7.05 2.15 1.61
N MET A 6 -7.03 3.31 0.98
CA MET A 6 -8.19 3.89 0.34
C MET A 6 -7.83 4.20 -1.12
N PHE A 7 -8.73 3.87 -2.02
CA PHE A 7 -8.52 4.08 -3.45
C PHE A 7 -9.57 5.06 -3.97
N LEU A 8 -9.11 6.16 -4.55
CA LEU A 8 -10.00 7.18 -5.09
C LEU A 8 -9.69 7.39 -6.57
N GLY A 9 -10.68 7.10 -7.42
CA GLY A 9 -10.53 7.27 -8.84
C GLY A 9 -10.60 8.74 -9.24
N HIS A 10 -9.62 9.19 -10.01
CA HIS A 10 -9.60 10.48 -10.65
C HIS A 10 -9.67 10.29 -12.16
N HIS A 11 -9.75 11.40 -12.88
CA HIS A 11 -9.90 11.35 -14.33
C HIS A 11 -8.78 10.56 -15.02
N LYS A 12 -7.54 10.72 -14.60
CA LYS A 12 -6.39 10.12 -15.27
C LYS A 12 -5.62 9.12 -14.43
N PHE A 13 -5.99 8.92 -13.18
CA PHE A 13 -5.27 8.04 -12.28
C PHE A 13 -6.12 7.68 -11.08
N ILE A 14 -5.65 6.73 -10.30
CA ILE A 14 -6.26 6.36 -9.04
C ILE A 14 -5.33 6.80 -7.92
N ARG A 15 -5.84 7.60 -7.00
CA ARG A 15 -5.08 8.00 -5.83
C ARG A 15 -5.17 6.91 -4.78
N VAL A 16 -4.02 6.52 -4.25
CA VAL A 16 -3.92 5.51 -3.21
C VAL A 16 -3.49 6.19 -1.94
N SER A 17 -4.30 6.08 -0.89
CA SER A 17 -3.97 6.63 0.43
C SER A 17 -3.74 5.47 1.38
N LEU A 18 -2.63 5.51 2.11
CA LEU A 18 -2.21 4.42 2.98
C LEU A 18 -2.08 4.92 4.40
N ARG A 19 -2.53 4.10 5.34
CA ARG A 19 -2.43 4.38 6.77
C ARG A 19 -1.97 3.13 7.49
N SER A 20 -1.24 3.31 8.57
CA SER A 20 -0.79 2.18 9.38
C SER A 20 -0.67 2.58 10.83
N ARG A 21 -0.41 1.58 11.68
CA ARG A 21 -0.16 1.76 13.10
C ARG A 21 1.15 1.09 13.46
N GLY A 22 1.79 1.58 14.51
CA GLY A 22 2.98 0.97 15.07
C GLY A 22 4.15 1.01 14.10
N ASP A 23 4.78 -0.12 13.92
CA ASP A 23 6.02 -0.23 13.15
C ASP A 23 5.81 -0.52 11.66
N VAL A 24 4.57 -0.61 11.22
CA VAL A 24 4.28 -0.81 9.79
C VAL A 24 4.56 0.50 9.05
N ASP A 25 5.52 0.47 8.14
CA ASP A 25 5.98 1.65 7.43
C ASP A 25 5.34 1.73 6.05
N VAL A 26 4.25 2.51 5.93
CA VAL A 26 3.57 2.68 4.65
C VAL A 26 4.31 3.62 3.70
N ASN A 27 5.27 4.38 4.20
CA ASN A 27 6.14 5.18 3.33
C ASN A 27 6.99 4.26 2.46
N LEU A 28 7.62 3.25 3.06
CA LEU A 28 8.37 2.25 2.30
C LEU A 28 7.46 1.48 1.34
N PHE A 29 6.29 1.10 1.81
CA PHE A 29 5.33 0.39 0.97
C PHE A 29 4.93 1.21 -0.25
N ALA A 30 4.60 2.48 -0.06
CA ALA A 30 4.20 3.36 -1.15
C ALA A 30 5.34 3.58 -2.15
N ARG A 31 6.55 3.73 -1.65
CA ARG A 31 7.73 3.93 -2.51
C ARG A 31 8.02 2.70 -3.36
N LYS A 32 7.85 1.53 -2.77
CA LYS A 32 8.17 0.28 -3.45
C LYS A 32 7.09 -0.14 -4.45
N TYR A 33 5.82 0.07 -4.13
CA TYR A 33 4.72 -0.52 -4.88
C TYR A 33 3.83 0.48 -5.62
N PHE A 34 3.82 1.75 -5.22
CA PHE A 34 2.89 2.73 -5.77
C PHE A 34 3.56 4.02 -6.24
N ASP A 35 4.87 4.00 -6.35
CA ASP A 35 5.64 5.16 -6.82
C ASP A 35 5.26 6.43 -6.05
N GLY A 36 5.13 6.30 -4.74
CA GLY A 36 4.71 7.41 -3.89
C GLY A 36 5.59 7.53 -2.66
N GLY A 37 5.01 7.99 -1.57
CA GLY A 37 5.71 8.14 -0.32
C GLY A 37 4.93 9.01 0.64
N GLY A 38 5.56 9.38 1.73
CA GLY A 38 4.94 10.20 2.77
C GLY A 38 5.62 10.00 4.10
N HIS A 39 4.82 9.71 5.11
CA HIS A 39 5.30 9.44 6.46
C HIS A 39 5.13 7.97 6.80
N LYS A 40 5.79 7.53 7.85
CA LYS A 40 5.77 6.12 8.26
C LYS A 40 4.37 5.56 8.39
N ASN A 41 3.45 6.30 8.98
CA ASN A 41 2.09 5.82 9.24
C ASN A 41 1.04 6.46 8.33
N ALA A 42 1.43 7.30 7.40
CA ALA A 42 0.52 7.97 6.48
C ALA A 42 1.26 8.31 5.19
N ALA A 43 0.93 7.61 4.13
CA ALA A 43 1.59 7.81 2.85
C ALA A 43 0.57 7.70 1.72
N GLY A 44 1.00 7.99 0.51
CA GLY A 44 0.14 7.89 -0.64
C GLY A 44 0.92 7.57 -1.89
N GLY A 45 0.20 7.19 -2.93
CA GLY A 45 0.76 6.91 -4.23
C GLY A 45 -0.30 7.06 -5.30
N LYS A 46 0.03 6.64 -6.50
CA LYS A 46 -0.87 6.71 -7.64
C LYS A 46 -0.84 5.41 -8.42
N SER A 47 -1.93 5.12 -9.11
CA SER A 47 -2.01 4.00 -10.02
C SER A 47 -2.60 4.48 -11.33
N TYR A 48 -2.06 3.99 -12.43
CA TYR A 48 -2.47 4.40 -13.78
C TYR A 48 -3.16 3.27 -14.53
N VAL A 49 -3.49 2.19 -13.84
CA VAL A 49 -4.23 1.07 -14.42
C VAL A 49 -5.66 1.10 -13.86
N SER A 50 -6.49 0.13 -14.23
CA SER A 50 -7.87 0.09 -13.78
C SER A 50 -7.98 -0.10 -12.26
N MET A 51 -9.15 0.19 -11.72
CA MET A 51 -9.41 -0.01 -10.29
C MET A 51 -9.22 -1.47 -9.91
N ASP A 52 -9.74 -2.39 -10.71
CA ASP A 52 -9.58 -3.82 -10.43
C ASP A 52 -8.13 -4.25 -10.41
N GLU A 53 -7.34 -3.76 -11.37
CA GLU A 53 -5.90 -4.05 -11.42
C GLU A 53 -5.15 -3.41 -10.27
N THR A 54 -5.57 -2.22 -9.86
CA THR A 54 -4.96 -1.51 -8.73
C THR A 54 -5.19 -2.28 -7.44
N ILE A 55 -6.41 -2.75 -7.22
CA ILE A 55 -6.73 -3.52 -6.02
C ILE A 55 -5.98 -4.85 -6.01
N ALA A 56 -5.91 -5.53 -7.15
CA ALA A 56 -5.16 -6.78 -7.27
C ALA A 56 -3.67 -6.56 -6.98
N HIS A 57 -3.11 -5.48 -7.51
CA HIS A 57 -1.73 -5.10 -7.24
C HIS A 57 -1.51 -4.84 -5.75
N TYR A 58 -2.43 -4.14 -5.11
CA TYR A 58 -2.34 -3.86 -3.67
C TYR A 58 -2.32 -5.15 -2.86
N ILE A 59 -3.21 -6.09 -3.18
CA ILE A 59 -3.27 -7.36 -2.46
C ILE A 59 -1.96 -8.12 -2.58
N ARG A 60 -1.42 -8.25 -3.80
CA ARG A 60 -0.13 -8.92 -4.02
C ARG A 60 1.00 -8.19 -3.30
N SER A 61 0.96 -6.87 -3.31
CA SER A 61 1.99 -6.04 -2.66
C SER A 61 1.98 -6.23 -1.15
N VAL A 62 0.80 -6.30 -0.55
CA VAL A 62 0.67 -6.55 0.89
C VAL A 62 1.24 -7.92 1.26
N GLU A 63 0.94 -8.93 0.46
CA GLU A 63 1.46 -10.28 0.71
C GLU A 63 2.98 -10.31 0.63
N GLU A 64 3.55 -9.68 -0.39
CA GLU A 64 4.99 -9.61 -0.54
C GLU A 64 5.64 -8.84 0.60
N PHE A 65 5.05 -7.70 0.95
CA PHE A 65 5.57 -6.85 2.03
C PHE A 65 5.57 -7.59 3.36
N ALA A 66 4.50 -8.35 3.63
CA ALA A 66 4.41 -9.16 4.84
C ALA A 66 5.47 -10.26 4.85
N CYS A 67 5.70 -10.91 3.71
CA CYS A 67 6.73 -11.94 3.60
C CYS A 67 8.14 -11.41 3.81
N GLU A 68 8.35 -10.12 3.51
CA GLU A 68 9.64 -9.47 3.72
C GLU A 68 9.77 -8.90 5.13
N GLY A 69 8.78 -9.11 5.99
CA GLY A 69 8.82 -8.58 7.34
C GLY A 69 8.40 -7.13 7.46
N GLY A 70 7.77 -6.57 6.41
CA GLY A 70 7.31 -5.18 6.42
C GLY A 70 6.13 -4.93 7.33
N LEU A 71 5.36 -5.97 7.65
CA LEU A 71 4.29 -5.90 8.63
C LEU A 71 4.80 -6.44 9.95
N ASP A 72 4.24 -5.98 11.05
CA ASP A 72 4.66 -6.43 12.37
C ASP A 72 3.98 -7.72 12.83
N THR A 73 3.25 -8.37 11.92
CA THR A 73 2.68 -9.69 12.16
C THR A 73 3.34 -10.70 11.22
N PRO A 74 3.53 -11.95 11.67
CA PRO A 74 4.11 -12.96 10.79
C PRO A 74 3.18 -13.23 9.61
N PRO A 75 3.73 -13.57 8.43
CA PRO A 75 2.89 -13.95 7.31
C PRO A 75 2.15 -15.25 7.62
N LEU A 76 0.97 -15.39 7.04
CA LEU A 76 0.20 -16.62 7.16
C LEU A 76 0.83 -17.72 6.31
N ARG A 77 0.69 -18.95 6.76
CA ARG A 77 1.20 -20.10 6.06
C ARG A 77 0.07 -20.88 5.43
#